data_de03e3ff2f0c350a6b1bf40c3918c520
#
_entry.id   de03e3ff2f0c350a6b1bf40c3918c520
#
_cell.length_a   1.000
_cell.length_b   1.000
_cell.length_c   1.000
_cell.angle_alpha   90.00
_cell.angle_beta   90.00
_cell.angle_gamma   90.00
#
_symmetry.space_group_name_H-M   'P 1'
#
loop_
_entity.id
_entity.type
_entity.pdbx_description
1 polymer ?
#
loop_
_entity_poly.entity_id
_entity_poly.type
_entity_poly.pdbx_seq_one_letter_code
_entity_poly.pdbx_strand_id
1 'polypeptide(L)'
;MRKWSIDDSAELYNINGWGLNYFSINEKGHVAVTPKTDGPSIDLKELMEELQVRDVEAPVLLRFPDILDNRIEKISNCFQAAAREYGYSAKNFITYPIKVNQMRPVVEEIVSHGNKFNIGLDWPFIAGRAEIWACANVL
;
A
#
# COMPACT_ATOMS: atom_id res chain seq x y z
N MET A 1 37.93 6.21 15.28
CA MET A 1 36.69 5.41 15.05
C MET A 1 35.67 6.32 14.39
N ARG A 2 35.10 5.94 13.21
CA ARG A 2 34.05 6.72 12.56
C ARG A 2 32.80 6.69 13.45
N LYS A 3 32.14 7.84 13.64
CA LYS A 3 30.89 7.93 14.39
C LYS A 3 29.77 7.32 13.52
N TRP A 4 28.91 6.50 14.12
CA TRP A 4 27.73 5.92 13.46
C TRP A 4 26.77 7.03 13.01
N SER A 5 26.20 6.88 11.81
CA SER A 5 25.27 7.84 11.23
C SER A 5 23.91 7.20 10.91
N ILE A 6 22.93 8.03 10.59
CA ILE A 6 21.61 7.58 10.13
C ILE A 6 21.74 6.79 8.82
N ASP A 7 22.63 7.23 7.93
CA ASP A 7 22.89 6.56 6.65
C ASP A 7 23.45 5.14 6.87
N ASP A 8 24.34 4.95 7.85
CA ASP A 8 24.83 3.63 8.21
C ASP A 8 23.70 2.69 8.65
N SER A 9 22.71 3.23 9.37
CA SER A 9 21.52 2.48 9.79
C SER A 9 20.62 2.16 8.59
N ALA A 10 20.38 3.13 7.71
CA ALA A 10 19.56 2.94 6.51
C ALA A 10 20.16 1.87 5.58
N GLU A 11 21.49 1.86 5.43
CA GLU A 11 22.23 0.85 4.66
C GLU A 11 22.16 -0.52 5.34
N LEU A 12 22.49 -0.61 6.64
CA LEU A 12 22.50 -1.87 7.40
C LEU A 12 21.14 -2.59 7.34
N TYR A 13 20.05 -1.86 7.50
CA TYR A 13 18.69 -2.41 7.48
C TYR A 13 18.07 -2.42 6.09
N ASN A 14 18.81 -2.00 5.05
CA ASN A 14 18.36 -1.93 3.67
C ASN A 14 17.00 -1.21 3.51
N ILE A 15 16.81 -0.10 4.23
CA ILE A 15 15.54 0.63 4.24
C ILE A 15 15.14 1.06 2.83
N ASN A 16 16.09 1.54 2.03
CA ASN A 16 15.86 1.96 0.66
C ASN A 16 15.43 0.81 -0.27
N GLY A 17 15.86 -0.42 0.01
CA GLY A 17 15.53 -1.60 -0.78
C GLY A 17 14.09 -2.09 -0.56
N TRP A 18 13.69 -2.31 0.68
CA TRP A 18 12.32 -2.79 0.98
C TRP A 18 11.31 -1.65 1.16
N GLY A 19 11.75 -0.49 1.62
CA GLY A 19 10.89 0.63 1.96
C GLY A 19 10.29 1.36 0.76
N LEU A 20 10.88 1.22 -0.44
CA LEU A 20 10.38 1.77 -1.72
C LEU A 20 9.98 3.25 -1.65
N ASN A 21 10.73 4.07 -0.93
CA ASN A 21 10.47 5.49 -0.62
C ASN A 21 9.27 5.76 0.29
N TYR A 22 8.58 4.73 0.79
CA TYR A 22 7.53 4.92 1.80
C TYR A 22 8.11 4.93 3.22
N PHE A 23 9.25 4.29 3.43
CA PHE A 23 9.93 4.22 4.72
C PHE A 23 11.29 4.89 4.67
N SER A 24 11.64 5.58 5.74
CA SER A 24 12.92 6.26 5.92
C SER A 24 13.34 6.22 7.38
N ILE A 25 14.56 6.68 7.67
CA ILE A 25 14.99 6.99 9.04
C ILE A 25 15.06 8.51 9.14
N ASN A 26 14.35 9.09 10.12
CA ASN A 26 14.31 10.51 10.34
C ASN A 26 15.55 11.01 11.11
N GLU A 27 15.66 12.33 11.30
CA GLU A 27 16.78 12.97 12.01
C GLU A 27 16.94 12.52 13.47
N LYS A 28 15.87 12.00 14.08
CA LYS A 28 15.89 11.43 15.44
C LYS A 28 16.40 9.98 15.47
N GLY A 29 16.66 9.38 14.29
CA GLY A 29 17.02 7.97 14.17
C GLY A 29 15.83 7.01 14.27
N HIS A 30 14.61 7.50 14.16
CA HIS A 30 13.40 6.68 14.18
C HIS A 30 12.96 6.30 12.76
N VAL A 31 12.34 5.13 12.62
CA VAL A 31 11.68 4.77 11.37
C VAL A 31 10.46 5.65 11.17
N ALA A 32 10.39 6.29 10.02
CA ALA A 32 9.28 7.11 9.60
C ALA A 32 8.62 6.52 8.36
N VAL A 33 7.31 6.72 8.22
CA VAL A 33 6.53 6.32 7.04
C VAL A 33 5.87 7.53 6.40
N THR A 34 6.01 7.63 5.08
CA THR A 34 5.38 8.66 4.25
C THR A 34 4.50 7.95 3.22
N PRO A 35 3.21 7.71 3.54
CA PRO A 35 2.34 6.89 2.70
C PRO A 35 2.06 7.48 1.32
N LYS A 36 2.09 8.81 1.20
CA LYS A 36 1.94 9.57 -0.06
C LYS A 36 3.20 10.36 -0.35
N THR A 37 3.63 10.42 -1.59
CA THR A 37 4.89 11.05 -2.02
C THR A 37 5.09 12.47 -1.49
N ASP A 38 4.02 13.23 -1.35
CA ASP A 38 4.04 14.62 -0.84
C ASP A 38 3.21 14.79 0.45
N GLY A 39 2.94 13.67 1.14
CA GLY A 39 2.16 13.64 2.37
C GLY A 39 3.00 13.85 3.63
N PRO A 40 2.33 13.99 4.78
CA PRO A 40 3.01 14.06 6.06
C PRO A 40 3.75 12.76 6.36
N SER A 41 4.92 12.89 6.99
CA SER A 41 5.68 11.77 7.52
C SER A 41 5.21 11.44 8.93
N ILE A 42 5.02 10.16 9.21
CA ILE A 42 4.59 9.63 10.51
C ILE A 42 5.80 8.97 11.17
N ASP A 43 6.22 9.47 12.32
CA ASP A 43 7.24 8.84 13.16
C ASP A 43 6.64 7.62 13.87
N LEU A 44 7.15 6.42 13.55
CA LEU A 44 6.56 5.19 14.09
C LEU A 44 6.83 5.01 15.58
N LYS A 45 7.93 5.56 16.09
CA LYS A 45 8.21 5.50 17.54
C LYS A 45 7.25 6.39 18.30
N GLU A 46 7.04 7.63 17.85
CA GLU A 46 6.09 8.55 18.47
C GLU A 46 4.66 7.99 18.39
N LEU A 47 4.28 7.40 17.25
CA LEU A 47 2.99 6.72 17.12
C LEU A 47 2.82 5.59 18.14
N MET A 48 3.86 4.78 18.36
CA MET A 48 3.81 3.70 19.37
C MET A 48 3.69 4.24 20.79
N GLU A 49 4.38 5.32 21.11
CA GLU A 49 4.27 6.00 22.42
C GLU A 49 2.84 6.55 22.64
N GLU A 50 2.23 7.14 21.61
CA GLU A 50 0.83 7.60 21.67
C GLU A 50 -0.17 6.44 21.85
N LEU A 51 0.08 5.30 21.21
CA LEU A 51 -0.76 4.10 21.37
C LEU A 51 -0.67 3.55 22.80
N GLN A 52 0.52 3.54 23.39
CA GLN A 52 0.72 3.11 24.78
C GLN A 52 -0.05 4.00 25.76
N VAL A 53 -0.07 5.32 25.54
CA VAL A 53 -0.88 6.25 26.36
C VAL A 53 -2.39 5.93 26.28
N ARG A 54 -2.82 5.27 25.21
CA ARG A 54 -4.22 4.81 25.00
C ARG A 54 -4.44 3.35 25.39
N ASP A 55 -3.56 2.77 26.21
CA ASP A 55 -3.61 1.37 26.66
C ASP A 55 -3.53 0.34 25.51
N VAL A 56 -2.93 0.69 24.37
CA VAL A 56 -2.65 -0.24 23.27
C VAL A 56 -1.19 -0.69 23.38
N GLU A 57 -1.02 -1.93 23.82
CA GLU A 57 0.32 -2.52 24.02
C GLU A 57 0.81 -3.30 22.78
N ALA A 58 2.13 -3.41 22.65
CA ALA A 58 2.75 -4.26 21.64
C ALA A 58 2.52 -5.76 21.97
N PRO A 59 2.40 -6.64 20.95
CA PRO A 59 2.64 -6.37 19.53
C PRO A 59 1.43 -5.72 18.83
N VAL A 60 1.69 -4.76 17.95
CA VAL A 60 0.65 -4.11 17.11
C VAL A 60 0.96 -4.31 15.63
N LEU A 61 -0.09 -4.41 14.82
CA LEU A 61 0.02 -4.44 13.36
C LEU A 61 -0.46 -3.11 12.79
N LEU A 62 0.48 -2.29 12.33
CA LEU A 62 0.19 -1.03 11.67
C LEU A 62 -0.06 -1.26 10.17
N ARG A 63 -1.09 -0.64 9.64
CA ARG A 63 -1.42 -0.66 8.21
C ARG A 63 -1.60 0.76 7.71
N PHE A 64 -1.08 1.00 6.52
CA PHE A 64 -1.15 2.28 5.84
C PHE A 64 -1.85 2.08 4.49
N PRO A 65 -3.20 2.17 4.43
CA PRO A 65 -3.98 1.97 3.19
C PRO A 65 -3.50 2.88 2.07
N ASP A 66 -3.13 4.11 2.37
CA ASP A 66 -2.61 5.07 1.38
C ASP A 66 -1.39 4.55 0.58
N ILE A 67 -0.60 3.63 1.14
CA ILE A 67 0.49 2.98 0.39
C ILE A 67 -0.09 2.04 -0.67
N LEU A 68 -1.13 1.29 -0.33
CA LEU A 68 -1.82 0.42 -1.28
C LEU A 68 -2.42 1.23 -2.42
N ASP A 69 -3.12 2.32 -2.09
CA ASP A 69 -3.69 3.26 -3.05
C ASP A 69 -2.65 3.81 -4.02
N ASN A 70 -1.55 4.31 -3.48
CA ASN A 70 -0.47 4.85 -4.29
C ASN A 70 0.15 3.79 -5.22
N ARG A 71 0.24 2.53 -4.76
CA ARG A 71 0.75 1.42 -5.59
C ARG A 71 -0.21 1.07 -6.72
N ILE A 72 -1.51 1.00 -6.45
CA ILE A 72 -2.55 0.77 -7.43
C ILE A 72 -2.51 1.86 -8.50
N GLU A 73 -2.50 3.12 -8.07
CA GLU A 73 -2.44 4.28 -8.96
C GLU A 73 -1.19 4.25 -9.85
N LYS A 74 -0.03 3.97 -9.28
CA LYS A 74 1.23 3.82 -10.04
C LYS A 74 1.14 2.75 -11.11
N ILE A 75 0.65 1.56 -10.76
CA ILE A 75 0.50 0.45 -11.71
C ILE A 75 -0.43 0.86 -12.84
N SER A 76 -1.61 1.41 -12.52
CA SER A 76 -2.58 1.85 -13.51
C SER A 76 -1.99 2.90 -14.45
N ASN A 77 -1.31 3.91 -13.89
CA ASN A 77 -0.70 4.99 -14.68
C ASN A 77 0.41 4.48 -15.60
N CYS A 78 1.22 3.52 -15.16
CA CYS A 78 2.24 2.90 -16.00
C CYS A 78 1.62 2.17 -17.20
N PHE A 79 0.58 1.37 -16.99
CA PHE A 79 -0.12 0.70 -18.09
C PHE A 79 -0.80 1.68 -19.04
N GLN A 80 -1.44 2.74 -18.52
CA GLN A 80 -2.06 3.76 -19.35
C GLN A 80 -1.02 4.55 -20.17
N ALA A 81 0.14 4.85 -19.59
CA ALA A 81 1.23 5.51 -20.29
C ALA A 81 1.77 4.64 -21.44
N ALA A 82 2.04 3.36 -21.17
CA ALA A 82 2.47 2.41 -22.18
C ALA A 82 1.42 2.23 -23.28
N ALA A 83 0.15 2.09 -22.93
CA ALA A 83 -0.92 1.97 -23.91
C ALA A 83 -0.96 3.18 -24.87
N ARG A 84 -0.80 4.39 -24.34
CA ARG A 84 -0.72 5.61 -25.18
C ARG A 84 0.51 5.62 -26.08
N GLU A 85 1.67 5.26 -25.54
CA GLU A 85 2.93 5.24 -26.26
C GLU A 85 2.90 4.28 -27.45
N TYR A 86 2.30 3.10 -27.27
CA TYR A 86 2.21 2.06 -28.29
C TYR A 86 0.93 2.09 -29.11
N GLY A 87 0.05 3.10 -28.94
CA GLY A 87 -1.22 3.21 -29.66
C GLY A 87 -2.21 2.08 -29.35
N TYR A 88 -2.12 1.48 -28.17
CA TYR A 88 -3.00 0.40 -27.74
C TYR A 88 -4.35 0.96 -27.27
N SER A 89 -5.44 0.60 -27.96
CA SER A 89 -6.78 1.17 -27.75
C SER A 89 -7.70 0.34 -26.86
N ALA A 90 -7.33 -0.89 -26.51
CA ALA A 90 -8.16 -1.71 -25.63
C ALA A 90 -8.05 -1.28 -24.15
N LYS A 91 -9.09 -1.59 -23.37
CA LYS A 91 -9.11 -1.31 -21.94
C LYS A 91 -8.13 -2.22 -21.18
N ASN A 92 -7.39 -1.66 -20.27
CA ASN A 92 -6.57 -2.40 -19.32
C ASN A 92 -7.41 -2.69 -18.06
N PHE A 93 -7.29 -3.92 -17.55
CA PHE A 93 -7.89 -4.33 -16.28
C PHE A 93 -6.81 -4.84 -15.35
N ILE A 94 -6.85 -4.40 -14.10
CA ILE A 94 -6.03 -4.93 -13.02
C ILE A 94 -6.89 -5.93 -12.25
N THR A 95 -6.40 -7.14 -12.06
CA THR A 95 -7.12 -8.16 -11.29
C THR A 95 -6.37 -8.49 -10.03
N TYR A 96 -7.01 -8.29 -8.89
CA TYR A 96 -6.43 -8.63 -7.59
C TYR A 96 -6.84 -10.04 -7.17
N PRO A 97 -5.87 -10.97 -6.98
CA PRO A 97 -6.15 -12.33 -6.56
C PRO A 97 -6.41 -12.39 -5.05
N ILE A 98 -7.67 -12.41 -4.64
CA ILE A 98 -8.07 -12.41 -3.21
C ILE A 98 -7.43 -13.56 -2.43
N LYS A 99 -7.19 -14.70 -3.06
CA LYS A 99 -6.56 -15.86 -2.43
C LYS A 99 -5.18 -15.56 -1.81
N VAL A 100 -4.49 -14.51 -2.31
CA VAL A 100 -3.16 -14.10 -1.81
C VAL A 100 -3.28 -13.38 -0.47
N ASN A 101 -4.27 -12.50 -0.33
CA ASN A 101 -4.56 -11.81 0.93
C ASN A 101 -6.07 -11.52 1.03
N GLN A 102 -6.75 -12.32 1.85
CA GLN A 102 -8.20 -12.26 2.03
C GLN A 102 -8.63 -11.31 3.14
N MET A 103 -7.72 -10.52 3.69
CA MET A 103 -8.04 -9.62 4.79
C MET A 103 -9.05 -8.57 4.34
N ARG A 104 -10.18 -8.52 5.04
CA ARG A 104 -11.30 -7.63 4.73
C ARG A 104 -10.87 -6.18 4.46
N PRO A 105 -10.05 -5.51 5.30
CA PRO A 105 -9.65 -4.13 5.04
C PRO A 105 -8.86 -3.95 3.74
N VAL A 106 -8.06 -4.96 3.33
CA VAL A 106 -7.31 -4.91 2.06
C VAL A 106 -8.25 -5.07 0.86
N VAL A 107 -9.20 -5.99 0.96
CA VAL A 107 -10.18 -6.24 -0.12
C VAL A 107 -11.10 -5.03 -0.28
N GLU A 108 -11.60 -4.46 0.82
CA GLU A 108 -12.45 -3.25 0.80
C GLU A 108 -11.72 -2.06 0.16
N GLU A 109 -10.43 -1.87 0.49
CA GLU A 109 -9.61 -0.81 -0.10
C GLU A 109 -9.46 -0.99 -1.61
N ILE A 110 -9.15 -2.20 -2.08
CA ILE A 110 -9.03 -2.49 -3.51
C ILE A 110 -10.35 -2.29 -4.24
N VAL A 111 -11.47 -2.73 -3.66
CA VAL A 111 -12.81 -2.55 -4.23
C VAL A 111 -13.17 -1.07 -4.36
N SER A 112 -12.81 -0.24 -3.38
CA SER A 112 -13.06 1.21 -3.42
C SER A 112 -12.45 1.89 -4.64
N HIS A 113 -11.37 1.31 -5.20
CA HIS A 113 -10.66 1.80 -6.38
C HIS A 113 -11.13 1.16 -7.69
N GLY A 114 -12.05 0.20 -7.63
CA GLY A 114 -12.49 -0.58 -8.80
C GLY A 114 -12.93 0.29 -9.97
N ASN A 115 -13.80 1.27 -9.74
CA ASN A 115 -14.32 2.15 -10.77
C ASN A 115 -13.28 3.14 -11.34
N LYS A 116 -12.33 3.59 -10.50
CA LYS A 116 -11.32 4.59 -10.90
C LYS A 116 -10.23 3.97 -11.77
N PHE A 117 -9.83 2.73 -11.48
CA PHE A 117 -8.66 2.10 -12.08
C PHE A 117 -8.95 0.82 -12.85
N ASN A 118 -10.22 0.50 -13.11
CA ASN A 118 -10.64 -0.77 -13.73
C ASN A 118 -10.05 -1.97 -12.96
N ILE A 119 -10.25 -2.02 -11.65
CA ILE A 119 -9.76 -3.11 -10.81
C ILE A 119 -10.89 -4.09 -10.57
N GLY A 120 -10.65 -5.36 -10.88
CA GLY A 120 -11.51 -6.48 -10.55
C GLY A 120 -10.91 -7.35 -9.45
N LEU A 121 -11.73 -8.19 -8.87
CA LEU A 121 -11.32 -9.21 -7.91
C LEU A 121 -11.31 -10.56 -8.60
N ASP A 122 -10.20 -11.30 -8.51
CA ASP A 122 -10.19 -12.72 -8.87
C ASP A 122 -10.68 -13.51 -7.66
N TRP A 123 -11.98 -13.84 -7.69
CA TRP A 123 -12.60 -14.65 -6.66
C TRP A 123 -12.75 -16.09 -7.17
N PRO A 124 -12.07 -17.09 -6.58
CA PRO A 124 -12.42 -18.47 -6.83
C PRO A 124 -13.84 -18.70 -6.34
N PHE A 125 -14.70 -19.17 -7.20
CA PHE A 125 -16.12 -19.42 -7.03
C PHE A 125 -16.43 -20.05 -5.66
N ILE A 126 -16.87 -19.26 -4.69
CA ILE A 126 -17.56 -19.73 -3.49
C ILE A 126 -19.01 -19.29 -3.62
N ALA A 127 -19.84 -20.25 -4.05
CA ALA A 127 -21.27 -20.09 -4.10
C ALA A 127 -21.81 -19.64 -2.73
N GLY A 128 -22.40 -18.47 -2.63
CA GLY A 128 -23.23 -18.12 -1.51
C GLY A 128 -23.18 -16.71 -0.92
N ARG A 129 -22.40 -15.77 -1.45
CA ARG A 129 -22.48 -14.37 -1.00
C ARG A 129 -22.66 -13.41 -2.18
N ALA A 130 -23.92 -13.11 -2.45
CA ALA A 130 -24.33 -12.22 -3.54
C ALA A 130 -23.85 -10.76 -3.40
N GLU A 131 -23.44 -10.34 -2.23
CA GLU A 131 -23.08 -8.93 -1.97
C GLU A 131 -21.73 -8.51 -2.57
N ILE A 132 -20.81 -9.45 -2.78
CA ILE A 132 -19.50 -9.15 -3.40
C ILE A 132 -19.62 -9.13 -4.94
N TRP A 133 -20.64 -9.76 -5.50
CA TRP A 133 -20.92 -9.74 -6.94
C TRP A 133 -21.38 -8.38 -7.48
N ALA A 134 -21.92 -7.52 -6.63
CA ALA A 134 -22.37 -6.19 -7.06
C ALA A 134 -21.19 -5.28 -7.48
N CYS A 135 -19.99 -5.51 -6.96
CA CYS A 135 -18.80 -4.76 -7.34
C CYS A 135 -18.06 -5.34 -8.56
N ALA A 136 -18.26 -6.64 -8.87
CA ALA A 136 -17.63 -7.30 -10.02
C ALA A 136 -18.40 -7.10 -11.35
N ASN A 137 -19.63 -6.62 -11.29
CA ASN A 137 -20.49 -6.42 -12.46
C ASN A 137 -20.60 -4.96 -12.94
N VAL A 138 -19.62 -4.13 -12.64
CA VAL A 138 -19.46 -2.85 -13.32
C VAL A 138 -18.53 -3.06 -14.51
N LEU A 139 -19.02 -3.84 -15.47
CA LEU A 139 -18.53 -3.88 -16.84
C LEU A 139 -19.38 -2.99 -17.72
#